data_06500d005f476210af82da8ae8291d3f
#
_entry.id   06500d005f476210af82da8ae8291d3f
#
_cell.length_a   1.000
_cell.length_b   1.000
_cell.length_c   1.000
_cell.angle_alpha   90.00
_cell.angle_beta   90.00
_cell.angle_gamma   90.00
#
_symmetry.space_group_name_H-M   'P 1'
#
loop_
_entity.id
_entity.type
_entity.pdbx_description
1 polymer ?
#
loop_
_entity_poly.entity_id
_entity_poly.type
_entity_poly.pdbx_seq_one_letter_code
_entity_poly.pdbx_strand_id
1 'polypeptide(L)'
;MSVLVYSESEKNSFKKSSYEAVSYGKSLADKMGVELICVTFNCSNSQKLKNFGADKIFNIESQNSQEFTCKVYSTLLSKVIETENVSTVILSSSADSKYLGAYLAGYTYGSYISNVVELPESINPSIVKRSCFTNKAFSSTELKGDLKIISISSNSYGTVSYTHLTLPTTLKV
;
A
#
# COMPACT_ATOMS: atom_id res chain seq x y z
N MET A 1 11.48 9.93 -3.18
CA MET A 1 10.23 9.22 -3.61
C MET A 1 10.14 7.92 -2.84
N SER A 2 8.94 7.51 -2.43
CA SER A 2 8.69 6.25 -1.73
C SER A 2 7.37 5.64 -2.16
N VAL A 3 7.16 4.35 -1.86
CA VAL A 3 5.88 3.65 -1.99
C VAL A 3 5.25 3.54 -0.61
N LEU A 4 3.98 3.89 -0.48
CA LEU A 4 3.21 3.76 0.74
C LEU A 4 2.15 2.68 0.58
N VAL A 5 2.02 1.81 1.58
CA VAL A 5 0.91 0.84 1.67
C VAL A 5 0.07 1.16 2.90
N TYR A 6 -1.22 1.36 2.71
CA TYR A 6 -2.16 1.37 3.82
C TYR A 6 -2.57 -0.06 4.16
N SER A 7 -2.23 -0.49 5.37
CA SER A 7 -2.47 -1.85 5.87
C SER A 7 -3.63 -1.84 6.85
N GLU A 8 -4.78 -2.36 6.41
CA GLU A 8 -5.97 -2.46 7.24
C GLU A 8 -5.76 -3.48 8.36
N SER A 9 -6.12 -3.08 9.58
CA SER A 9 -6.18 -3.96 10.74
C SER A 9 -7.59 -4.01 11.32
N GLU A 10 -7.94 -5.16 11.85
CA GLU A 10 -9.17 -5.37 12.59
C GLU A 10 -8.83 -6.12 13.87
N LYS A 11 -9.26 -5.61 15.03
CA LYS A 11 -8.99 -6.19 16.36
C LYS A 11 -7.50 -6.54 16.56
N ASN A 12 -6.61 -5.60 16.24
CA ASN A 12 -5.15 -5.76 16.31
C ASN A 12 -4.56 -6.86 15.41
N SER A 13 -5.29 -7.30 14.39
CA SER A 13 -4.81 -8.29 13.42
C SER A 13 -4.95 -7.74 12.01
N PHE A 14 -3.96 -7.99 11.16
CA PHE A 14 -4.04 -7.58 9.75
C PHE A 14 -4.89 -8.56 8.96
N LYS A 15 -5.70 -8.03 8.05
CA LYS A 15 -6.43 -8.83 7.07
C LYS A 15 -5.45 -9.46 6.08
N LYS A 16 -5.81 -10.63 5.51
CA LYS A 16 -5.00 -11.28 4.46
C LYS A 16 -4.72 -10.33 3.29
N SER A 17 -5.71 -9.53 2.89
CA SER A 17 -5.58 -8.52 1.84
C SER A 17 -4.54 -7.42 2.13
N SER A 18 -4.31 -7.12 3.42
CA SER A 18 -3.26 -6.18 3.82
C SER A 18 -1.86 -6.75 3.59
N TYR A 19 -1.63 -8.02 3.92
CA TYR A 19 -0.35 -8.67 3.63
C TYR A 19 -0.09 -8.79 2.12
N GLU A 20 -1.13 -9.04 1.34
CA GLU A 20 -1.06 -9.06 -0.12
C GLU A 20 -0.67 -7.67 -0.66
N ALA A 21 -1.29 -6.60 -0.14
CA ALA A 21 -0.96 -5.23 -0.50
C ALA A 21 0.49 -4.86 -0.13
N VAL A 22 0.98 -5.30 1.04
CA VAL A 22 2.37 -5.07 1.46
C VAL A 22 3.35 -5.81 0.55
N SER A 23 3.07 -7.07 0.21
CA SER A 23 3.91 -7.86 -0.71
C SER A 23 3.97 -7.24 -2.11
N TYR A 24 2.82 -6.76 -2.62
CA TYR A 24 2.75 -6.01 -3.87
C TYR A 24 3.56 -4.71 -3.80
N GLY A 25 3.36 -3.94 -2.72
CA GLY A 25 4.08 -2.69 -2.47
C GLY A 25 5.58 -2.88 -2.39
N LYS A 26 6.06 -3.97 -1.75
CA LYS A 26 7.49 -4.29 -1.68
C LYS A 26 8.07 -4.59 -3.06
N SER A 27 7.40 -5.43 -3.84
CA SER A 27 7.87 -5.73 -5.19
C SER A 27 7.87 -4.50 -6.11
N LEU A 28 6.91 -3.59 -5.92
CA LEU A 28 6.88 -2.33 -6.64
C LEU A 28 8.01 -1.39 -6.19
N ALA A 29 8.23 -1.26 -4.88
CA ALA A 29 9.29 -0.45 -4.30
C ALA A 29 10.68 -0.93 -4.77
N ASP A 30 10.91 -2.24 -4.76
CA ASP A 30 12.15 -2.86 -5.28
C ASP A 30 12.35 -2.57 -6.77
N LYS A 31 11.28 -2.67 -7.58
CA LYS A 31 11.32 -2.35 -9.02
C LYS A 31 11.63 -0.87 -9.28
N MET A 32 11.20 0.01 -8.37
CA MET A 32 11.45 1.46 -8.44
C MET A 32 12.77 1.88 -7.77
N GLY A 33 13.41 1.01 -6.98
CA GLY A 33 14.60 1.34 -6.20
C GLY A 33 14.33 2.33 -5.06
N VAL A 34 13.15 2.24 -4.41
CA VAL A 34 12.71 3.15 -3.34
C VAL A 34 12.27 2.39 -2.09
N GLU A 35 12.11 3.09 -0.97
CA GLU A 35 11.65 2.52 0.29
C GLU A 35 10.15 2.19 0.27
N LEU A 36 9.77 1.10 0.97
CA LEU A 36 8.40 0.74 1.27
C LEU A 36 8.01 1.26 2.66
N ILE A 37 6.99 2.10 2.71
CA ILE A 37 6.40 2.63 3.93
C ILE A 37 5.05 1.97 4.14
N CYS A 38 4.83 1.36 5.30
CA CYS A 38 3.53 0.85 5.69
C CYS A 38 2.87 1.79 6.72
N VAL A 39 1.62 2.12 6.49
CA VAL A 39 0.80 2.91 7.42
C VAL A 39 -0.36 2.04 7.91
N THR A 40 -0.57 2.04 9.22
CA THR A 40 -1.72 1.41 9.86
C THR A 40 -2.28 2.32 10.95
N PHE A 41 -3.50 2.07 11.37
CA PHE A 41 -4.17 2.86 12.40
C PHE A 41 -4.48 1.98 13.61
N ASN A 42 -4.15 2.48 14.82
CA ASN A 42 -4.47 1.87 16.11
C ASN A 42 -4.16 0.35 16.18
N CYS A 43 -3.03 -0.10 15.63
CA CYS A 43 -2.64 -1.50 15.60
C CYS A 43 -1.36 -1.76 16.40
N SER A 44 -1.47 -2.42 17.54
CA SER A 44 -0.31 -2.75 18.39
C SER A 44 0.64 -3.79 17.75
N ASN A 45 0.16 -4.59 16.81
CA ASN A 45 0.94 -5.62 16.12
C ASN A 45 1.58 -5.13 14.81
N SER A 46 1.73 -3.81 14.63
CA SER A 46 2.23 -3.20 13.39
C SER A 46 3.59 -3.75 12.94
N GLN A 47 4.47 -4.13 13.87
CA GLN A 47 5.80 -4.67 13.57
C GLN A 47 5.79 -5.96 12.71
N LYS A 48 4.68 -6.70 12.69
CA LYS A 48 4.53 -7.88 11.81
C LYS A 48 4.69 -7.56 10.32
N LEU A 49 4.42 -6.33 9.92
CA LEU A 49 4.56 -5.88 8.53
C LEU A 49 6.01 -5.91 8.04
N LYS A 50 7.01 -5.85 8.95
CA LYS A 50 8.42 -6.03 8.60
C LYS A 50 8.69 -7.38 7.94
N ASN A 51 8.01 -8.43 8.40
CA ASN A 51 8.17 -9.77 7.82
C ASN A 51 7.67 -9.88 6.38
N PHE A 52 6.94 -8.87 5.90
CA PHE A 52 6.43 -8.78 4.54
C PHE A 52 7.15 -7.71 3.71
N GLY A 53 8.26 -7.18 4.22
CA GLY A 53 9.15 -6.29 3.48
C GLY A 53 8.95 -4.80 3.74
N ALA A 54 8.22 -4.40 4.79
CA ALA A 54 8.11 -2.99 5.16
C ALA A 54 9.46 -2.46 5.69
N ASP A 55 9.97 -1.41 5.05
CA ASP A 55 11.20 -0.71 5.47
C ASP A 55 10.91 0.24 6.63
N LYS A 56 9.80 1.01 6.53
CA LYS A 56 9.28 1.88 7.58
C LYS A 56 7.83 1.53 7.92
N ILE A 57 7.45 1.71 9.19
CA ILE A 57 6.07 1.48 9.65
C ILE A 57 5.64 2.67 10.48
N PHE A 58 4.52 3.29 10.07
CA PHE A 58 3.81 4.30 10.84
C PHE A 58 2.53 3.69 11.41
N ASN A 59 2.46 3.54 12.73
CA ASN A 59 1.21 3.23 13.41
C ASN A 59 0.62 4.54 13.95
N ILE A 60 -0.42 5.02 13.31
CA ILE A 60 -1.06 6.28 13.68
C ILE A 60 -2.11 5.99 14.76
N GLU A 61 -1.82 6.42 15.98
CA GLU A 61 -2.74 6.30 17.11
C GLU A 61 -3.54 7.59 17.27
N SER A 62 -4.85 7.50 17.13
CA SER A 62 -5.75 8.64 17.28
C SER A 62 -7.13 8.15 17.71
N GLN A 63 -7.73 8.88 18.65
CA GLN A 63 -9.13 8.63 19.03
C GLN A 63 -10.08 8.83 17.86
N ASN A 64 -9.79 9.76 16.97
CA ASN A 64 -10.60 10.06 15.79
C ASN A 64 -10.47 9.01 14.68
N SER A 65 -9.52 8.07 14.77
CA SER A 65 -9.30 7.00 13.80
C SER A 65 -9.67 5.61 14.33
N GLN A 66 -10.44 5.53 15.42
CA GLN A 66 -10.93 4.23 15.93
C GLN A 66 -11.95 3.59 15.00
N GLU A 67 -12.80 4.42 14.38
CA GLU A 67 -13.72 4.00 13.34
C GLU A 67 -13.25 4.52 11.99
N PHE A 68 -13.44 3.72 10.95
CA PHE A 68 -13.05 4.10 9.59
C PHE A 68 -13.89 5.28 9.11
N THR A 69 -13.21 6.35 8.75
CA THR A 69 -13.79 7.53 8.10
C THR A 69 -12.86 8.02 7.00
N CYS A 70 -13.31 7.99 5.74
CA CYS A 70 -12.48 8.38 4.59
C CYS A 70 -11.83 9.75 4.76
N LYS A 71 -12.57 10.74 5.30
CA LYS A 71 -12.06 12.10 5.53
C LYS A 71 -10.88 12.10 6.51
N VAL A 72 -11.04 11.46 7.67
CA VAL A 72 -10.00 11.43 8.72
C VAL A 72 -8.76 10.67 8.20
N TYR A 73 -8.97 9.50 7.63
CA TYR A 73 -7.89 8.67 7.11
C TYR A 73 -7.13 9.36 5.97
N SER A 74 -7.85 10.00 5.04
CA SER A 74 -7.20 10.74 3.94
C SER A 74 -6.39 11.94 4.45
N THR A 75 -6.91 12.67 5.45
CA THR A 75 -6.17 13.78 6.06
C THR A 75 -4.89 13.32 6.76
N LEU A 76 -4.93 12.17 7.45
CA LEU A 76 -3.76 11.62 8.13
C LEU A 76 -2.76 11.03 7.13
N LEU A 77 -3.25 10.31 6.12
CA LEU A 77 -2.40 9.75 5.06
C LEU A 77 -1.74 10.84 4.21
N SER A 78 -2.45 11.94 3.90
CA SER A 78 -1.86 13.03 3.11
C SER A 78 -0.65 13.66 3.79
N LYS A 79 -0.67 13.79 5.13
CA LYS A 79 0.48 14.26 5.89
C LYS A 79 1.70 13.33 5.75
N VAL A 80 1.48 12.01 5.81
CA VAL A 80 2.55 11.04 5.61
C VAL A 80 3.06 11.09 4.16
N ILE A 81 2.16 11.21 3.19
CA ILE A 81 2.49 11.33 1.76
C ILE A 81 3.42 12.53 1.52
N GLU A 82 3.08 13.68 2.08
CA GLU A 82 3.88 14.90 1.97
C GLU A 82 5.24 14.77 2.67
N THR A 83 5.23 14.31 3.94
CA THR A 83 6.45 14.21 4.76
C THR A 83 7.46 13.21 4.19
N GLU A 84 6.99 12.08 3.69
CA GLU A 84 7.84 11.00 3.17
C GLU A 84 8.03 11.04 1.65
N ASN A 85 7.53 12.10 1.00
CA ASN A 85 7.62 12.29 -0.46
C ASN A 85 7.14 11.05 -1.24
N VAL A 86 5.94 10.58 -0.89
CA VAL A 86 5.33 9.38 -1.48
C VAL A 86 4.86 9.68 -2.90
N SER A 87 5.24 8.85 -3.85
CA SER A 87 4.79 8.94 -5.26
C SER A 87 3.73 7.90 -5.62
N THR A 88 3.63 6.81 -4.85
CA THR A 88 2.66 5.75 -5.11
C THR A 88 2.06 5.22 -3.81
N VAL A 89 0.74 5.17 -3.74
CA VAL A 89 -0.02 4.60 -2.63
C VAL A 89 -0.68 3.31 -3.07
N ILE A 90 -0.48 2.25 -2.30
CA ILE A 90 -1.10 0.94 -2.54
C ILE A 90 -2.16 0.68 -1.47
N LEU A 91 -3.32 0.27 -1.90
CA LEU A 91 -4.47 -0.07 -1.08
C LEU A 91 -4.91 -1.50 -1.34
N SER A 92 -5.52 -2.12 -0.34
CA SER A 92 -6.09 -3.45 -0.46
C SER A 92 -7.36 -3.46 -1.33
N SER A 93 -7.95 -4.64 -1.50
CA SER A 93 -9.18 -4.85 -2.29
C SER A 93 -10.48 -4.59 -1.51
N SER A 94 -10.39 -4.21 -0.22
CA SER A 94 -11.58 -4.02 0.62
C SER A 94 -12.48 -2.89 0.12
N ALA A 95 -13.74 -2.87 0.54
CA ALA A 95 -14.65 -1.79 0.24
C ALA A 95 -14.14 -0.46 0.80
N ASP A 96 -13.71 -0.46 2.06
CA ASP A 96 -13.18 0.73 2.74
C ASP A 96 -11.95 1.29 2.02
N SER A 97 -11.02 0.42 1.58
CA SER A 97 -9.86 0.82 0.79
C SER A 97 -10.23 1.44 -0.56
N LYS A 98 -11.27 0.94 -1.22
CA LYS A 98 -11.75 1.52 -2.49
C LYS A 98 -12.35 2.91 -2.28
N TYR A 99 -13.16 3.10 -1.24
CA TYR A 99 -13.68 4.41 -0.86
C TYR A 99 -12.56 5.38 -0.48
N LEU A 100 -11.61 4.89 0.34
CA LEU A 100 -10.44 5.68 0.74
C LEU A 100 -9.61 6.11 -0.47
N GLY A 101 -9.36 5.21 -1.41
CA GLY A 101 -8.55 5.49 -2.61
C GLY A 101 -9.16 6.58 -3.48
N ALA A 102 -10.47 6.51 -3.73
CA ALA A 102 -11.17 7.53 -4.50
C ALA A 102 -11.19 8.88 -3.78
N TYR A 103 -11.47 8.88 -2.45
CA TYR A 103 -11.49 10.09 -1.66
C TYR A 103 -10.10 10.73 -1.54
N LEU A 104 -9.06 9.92 -1.28
CA LEU A 104 -7.68 10.37 -1.18
C LEU A 104 -7.19 11.00 -2.49
N ALA A 105 -7.55 10.40 -3.63
CA ALA A 105 -7.22 10.95 -4.94
C ALA A 105 -7.83 12.34 -5.17
N GLY A 106 -9.11 12.53 -4.82
CA GLY A 106 -9.75 13.84 -4.88
C GLY A 106 -9.14 14.85 -3.92
N TYR A 107 -8.73 14.39 -2.74
CA TYR A 107 -8.15 15.23 -1.70
C TYR A 107 -6.71 15.68 -2.02
N THR A 108 -5.92 14.82 -2.66
CA THR A 108 -4.50 15.06 -2.98
C THR A 108 -4.24 15.42 -4.45
N TYR A 109 -5.30 15.53 -5.27
CA TYR A 109 -5.19 15.69 -6.73
C TYR A 109 -4.39 14.56 -7.40
N GLY A 110 -4.38 13.38 -6.78
CA GLY A 110 -3.73 12.18 -7.32
C GLY A 110 -4.61 11.43 -8.32
N SER A 111 -4.03 10.50 -9.06
CA SER A 111 -4.79 9.57 -9.91
C SER A 111 -5.11 8.29 -9.17
N TYR A 112 -6.33 7.77 -9.34
CA TYR A 112 -6.78 6.54 -8.68
C TYR A 112 -7.22 5.47 -9.68
N ILE A 113 -6.79 4.23 -9.42
CA ILE A 113 -7.25 3.06 -10.15
C ILE A 113 -7.52 1.90 -9.21
N SER A 114 -8.58 1.16 -9.48
CA SER A 114 -8.97 -0.03 -8.71
C SER A 114 -8.85 -1.32 -9.53
N ASN A 115 -8.87 -2.46 -8.82
CA ASN A 115 -8.83 -3.81 -9.40
C ASN A 115 -7.56 -4.09 -10.22
N VAL A 116 -6.42 -3.58 -9.79
CA VAL A 116 -5.12 -3.86 -10.40
C VAL A 116 -4.72 -5.29 -10.08
N VAL A 117 -4.28 -6.03 -11.09
CA VAL A 117 -4.04 -7.49 -10.99
C VAL A 117 -2.56 -7.87 -11.07
N GLU A 118 -1.72 -7.00 -11.60
CA GLU A 118 -0.29 -7.24 -11.81
C GLU A 118 0.53 -6.01 -11.42
N LEU A 119 1.82 -6.16 -11.26
CA LEU A 119 2.73 -5.02 -11.13
C LEU A 119 2.67 -4.16 -12.40
N PRO A 120 2.95 -2.84 -12.30
CA PRO A 120 2.96 -1.98 -13.47
C PRO A 120 3.84 -2.54 -14.59
N GLU A 121 3.32 -2.54 -15.80
CA GLU A 121 4.07 -2.90 -17.02
C GLU A 121 5.24 -1.93 -17.22
N SER A 122 4.98 -0.64 -16.97
CA SER A 122 5.95 0.45 -17.00
C SER A 122 5.75 1.36 -15.79
N ILE A 123 6.85 1.93 -15.31
CA ILE A 123 6.85 2.92 -14.21
C ILE A 123 6.73 4.34 -14.77
N ASN A 124 7.34 4.62 -15.91
CA ASN A 124 7.29 5.92 -16.58
C ASN A 124 7.20 5.75 -18.10
N PRO A 125 6.01 5.96 -18.71
CA PRO A 125 4.72 6.26 -18.07
C PRO A 125 4.23 5.11 -17.15
N SER A 126 3.43 5.45 -16.14
CA SER A 126 2.90 4.45 -15.19
C SER A 126 1.71 3.72 -15.82
N ILE A 127 1.93 2.49 -16.30
CA ILE A 127 0.91 1.67 -16.97
C ILE A 127 0.62 0.45 -16.11
N VAL A 128 -0.64 0.30 -15.73
CA VAL A 128 -1.11 -0.81 -14.89
C VAL A 128 -2.21 -1.60 -15.59
N LYS A 129 -2.22 -2.92 -15.36
CA LYS A 129 -3.26 -3.82 -15.84
C LYS A 129 -4.32 -4.01 -14.76
N ARG A 130 -5.56 -3.78 -15.13
CA ARG A 130 -6.71 -3.94 -14.23
C ARG A 130 -7.75 -4.90 -14.81
N SER A 131 -8.48 -5.58 -13.91
CA SER A 131 -9.66 -6.35 -14.32
C SER A 131 -10.88 -5.46 -14.49
N CYS A 132 -11.67 -5.77 -15.51
CA CYS A 132 -12.88 -5.07 -15.89
C CYS A 132 -14.04 -6.05 -16.10
N PHE A 133 -15.27 -5.55 -16.17
CA PHE A 133 -16.48 -6.34 -16.46
C PHE A 133 -16.57 -7.62 -15.60
N THR A 134 -16.49 -7.46 -14.28
CA THR A 134 -16.57 -8.61 -13.34
C THR A 134 -15.52 -9.68 -13.67
N ASN A 135 -14.27 -9.25 -13.86
CA ASN A 135 -13.10 -10.09 -14.21
C ASN A 135 -13.18 -10.83 -15.56
N LYS A 136 -14.04 -10.37 -16.48
CA LYS A 136 -14.19 -10.98 -17.82
C LYS A 136 -13.24 -10.37 -18.87
N ALA A 137 -12.67 -9.20 -18.57
CA ALA A 137 -11.72 -8.51 -19.44
C ALA A 137 -10.62 -7.83 -18.63
N PHE A 138 -9.52 -7.52 -19.29
CA PHE A 138 -8.43 -6.71 -18.75
C PHE A 138 -8.26 -5.46 -19.57
N SER A 139 -7.84 -4.37 -18.94
CA SER A 139 -7.42 -3.16 -19.62
C SER A 139 -6.10 -2.66 -19.07
N SER A 140 -5.21 -2.20 -19.94
CA SER A 140 -4.02 -1.44 -19.56
C SER A 140 -4.40 0.03 -19.46
N THR A 141 -4.07 0.66 -18.35
CA THR A 141 -4.46 2.05 -18.06
C THR A 141 -3.22 2.83 -17.63
N GLU A 142 -3.02 3.99 -18.23
CA GLU A 142 -1.97 4.93 -17.83
C GLU A 142 -2.46 5.78 -16.66
N LEU A 143 -1.66 5.85 -15.59
CA LEU A 143 -1.86 6.75 -14.46
C LEU A 143 -1.03 8.01 -14.66
N LYS A 144 -1.69 9.16 -14.74
CA LYS A 144 -1.07 10.49 -14.89
C LYS A 144 -0.98 11.21 -13.57
N GLY A 145 -0.07 12.19 -13.48
CA GLY A 145 0.15 12.99 -12.28
C GLY A 145 1.25 12.44 -11.38
N ASP A 146 1.56 13.19 -10.33
CA ASP A 146 2.71 12.92 -9.46
C ASP A 146 2.40 11.83 -8.43
N LEU A 147 1.18 11.84 -7.87
CA LEU A 147 0.71 10.84 -6.92
C LEU A 147 -0.20 9.82 -7.62
N LYS A 148 0.17 8.55 -7.52
CA LYS A 148 -0.59 7.41 -8.07
C LYS A 148 -1.15 6.58 -6.93
N ILE A 149 -2.44 6.31 -6.94
CA ILE A 149 -3.14 5.54 -5.92
C ILE A 149 -3.71 4.29 -6.59
N ILE A 150 -3.26 3.13 -6.14
CA ILE A 150 -3.55 1.83 -6.75
C ILE A 150 -4.24 0.95 -5.72
N SER A 151 -5.45 0.50 -6.00
CA SER A 151 -6.10 -0.56 -5.22
C SER A 151 -5.99 -1.89 -5.97
N ILE A 152 -5.33 -2.87 -5.34
CA ILE A 152 -5.12 -4.20 -5.92
C ILE A 152 -6.41 -5.01 -5.94
N SER A 153 -6.51 -5.96 -6.84
CA SER A 153 -7.59 -6.95 -6.86
C SER A 153 -7.35 -8.04 -5.81
N SER A 154 -8.41 -8.58 -5.24
CA SER A 154 -8.30 -9.65 -4.23
C SER A 154 -7.70 -10.92 -4.81
N ASN A 155 -6.76 -11.53 -4.09
CA ASN A 155 -6.07 -12.77 -4.46
C ASN A 155 -5.38 -12.72 -5.83
N SER A 156 -4.98 -11.54 -6.28
CA SER A 156 -4.32 -11.38 -7.58
C SER A 156 -2.79 -11.48 -7.50
N TYR A 157 -2.20 -11.20 -6.35
CA TYR A 157 -0.75 -11.12 -6.21
C TYR A 157 -0.14 -12.18 -5.27
N GLY A 158 -0.88 -12.61 -4.26
CA GLY A 158 -0.38 -13.49 -3.22
C GLY A 158 0.40 -12.76 -2.12
N THR A 159 0.84 -13.50 -1.12
CA THR A 159 1.64 -12.98 -0.01
C THR A 159 3.05 -13.59 -0.03
N VAL A 160 4.06 -12.74 0.04
CA VAL A 160 5.47 -13.14 0.13
C VAL A 160 5.97 -12.78 1.53
N SER A 161 6.49 -13.77 2.26
CA SER A 161 7.14 -13.54 3.56
C SER A 161 8.64 -13.40 3.36
N TYR A 162 9.20 -12.31 3.84
CA TYR A 162 10.64 -12.08 3.88
C TYR A 162 11.18 -12.50 5.24
N THR A 163 11.86 -13.63 5.30
CA THR A 163 12.64 -13.98 6.50
C THR A 163 13.92 -13.15 6.49
N HIS A 164 14.01 -12.16 7.37
CA HIS A 164 15.27 -11.49 7.64
C HIS A 164 16.22 -12.49 8.34
N LEU A 165 17.05 -13.15 7.56
CA LEU A 165 18.25 -13.82 8.08
C LEU A 165 19.25 -12.73 8.48
N THR A 166 19.12 -12.20 9.70
CA THR A 166 20.26 -11.55 10.35
C THR A 166 21.28 -12.63 10.64
N LEU A 167 22.29 -12.75 9.81
CA LEU A 167 23.47 -13.54 10.13
C LEU A 167 24.09 -12.97 11.42
N PRO A 168 24.26 -13.77 12.50
CA PRO A 168 24.96 -13.28 13.67
C PRO A 168 26.41 -13.03 13.29
N THR A 169 26.83 -11.77 13.30
CA THR A 169 28.23 -11.39 13.16
C THR A 169 28.92 -11.72 14.46
N THR A 170 29.37 -12.96 14.61
CA THR A 170 30.29 -13.34 15.71
C THR A 170 31.69 -13.03 15.24
N LEU A 171 32.18 -11.83 15.55
CA LEU A 171 33.60 -11.54 15.57
C LEU A 171 34.15 -12.22 16.83
N LYS A 172 34.86 -13.34 16.68
CA LYS A 172 35.80 -13.82 17.68
C LYS A 172 37.13 -13.11 17.45
N VAL A 173 37.54 -12.31 18.44
CA VAL A 173 38.92 -11.90 18.66
C VAL A 173 39.61 -12.99 19.44
#